data_1baaff75d4717820386a70174a54223a
#
_entry.id   1baaff75d4717820386a70174a54223a
#
_cell.length_a   1.000
_cell.length_b   1.000
_cell.length_c   1.000
_cell.angle_alpha   90.00
_cell.angle_beta   90.00
_cell.angle_gamma   90.00
#
_symmetry.space_group_name_H-M   'P 1'
#
loop_
_entity.id
_entity.type
_entity.pdbx_description
1 polymer ?
#
loop_
_entity_poly.entity_id
_entity_poly.type
_entity_poly.pdbx_seq_one_letter_code
_entity_poly.pdbx_strand_id
1 'polypeptide(L)'
;MDFNTTLKFIHKNLLYKWVIVFTGGEPLYIPHFDALAKAVIKTNKIVITSNLSLLQKQPGLLELDPKKVIYRIGYHPEFRSLTQLKNNVKTLDDYGYKYIVNYVLHPEYYESGKYLEHIKFLEDNHMLYEVTQFSGKYNGVTYPRILPARKTKLDEIYDDKYEIDGTSFGKDFIFVTTDGTIYECEGKHKVLGNIYDDIYRPLSINHSFCVQMIRCPVAVSCFRYLNMFDNM
;
A
#
# COMPACT_ATOMS: atom_id res chain seq x y z
N MET A 1 6.80 16.25 -3.35
CA MET A 1 8.11 15.57 -3.56
C MET A 1 8.42 15.65 -5.05
N ASP A 2 9.59 16.15 -5.46
CA ASP A 2 9.89 16.23 -6.88
C ASP A 2 10.50 14.93 -7.43
N PHE A 3 10.32 14.73 -8.73
CA PHE A 3 10.72 13.50 -9.43
C PHE A 3 12.22 13.22 -9.31
N ASN A 4 13.05 14.21 -9.64
CA ASN A 4 14.50 14.00 -9.73
C ASN A 4 15.13 13.70 -8.37
N THR A 5 14.72 14.43 -7.34
CA THR A 5 15.21 14.22 -5.97
C THR A 5 14.77 12.87 -5.43
N THR A 6 13.50 12.47 -5.68
CA THR A 6 12.99 11.14 -5.29
C THR A 6 13.78 10.03 -5.96
N LEU A 7 13.99 10.13 -7.28
CA LEU A 7 14.74 9.13 -8.04
C LEU A 7 16.20 9.06 -7.61
N LYS A 8 16.86 10.20 -7.40
CA LYS A 8 18.22 10.28 -6.89
C LYS A 8 18.36 9.61 -5.54
N PHE A 9 17.42 9.88 -4.61
CA PHE A 9 17.40 9.24 -3.29
C PHE A 9 17.27 7.72 -3.39
N ILE A 10 16.32 7.22 -4.20
CA ILE A 10 16.10 5.80 -4.40
C ILE A 10 17.37 5.14 -4.97
N HIS A 11 17.95 5.70 -6.03
CA HIS A 11 19.14 5.14 -6.65
C HIS A 11 20.38 5.17 -5.76
N LYS A 12 20.49 6.15 -4.86
CA LYS A 12 21.64 6.26 -3.94
C LYS A 12 21.52 5.31 -2.75
N ASN A 13 20.29 5.12 -2.21
CA ASN A 13 20.11 4.53 -0.89
C ASN A 13 19.32 3.21 -0.90
N LEU A 14 18.53 2.94 -1.94
CA LEU A 14 17.55 1.86 -1.94
C LEU A 14 17.75 0.86 -3.10
N LEU A 15 19.01 0.54 -3.43
CA LEU A 15 19.31 -0.35 -4.56
C LEU A 15 19.03 -1.83 -4.25
N TYR A 16 18.33 -2.50 -5.19
CA TYR A 16 18.23 -3.96 -5.40
C TYR A 16 17.48 -4.81 -4.36
N LYS A 17 17.05 -4.27 -3.23
CA LYS A 17 16.45 -5.08 -2.15
C LYS A 17 15.14 -4.53 -1.58
N TRP A 18 14.65 -3.42 -2.13
CA TRP A 18 13.51 -2.74 -1.56
C TRP A 18 12.24 -2.99 -2.37
N VAL A 19 11.14 -3.18 -1.65
CA VAL A 19 9.81 -2.99 -2.19
C VAL A 19 9.39 -1.55 -1.87
N ILE A 20 9.20 -0.74 -2.90
CA ILE A 20 8.84 0.66 -2.73
C ILE A 20 7.33 0.80 -2.87
N VAL A 21 6.68 1.23 -1.81
CA VAL A 21 5.23 1.45 -1.77
C VAL A 21 4.93 2.92 -2.04
N PHE A 22 4.36 3.21 -3.19
CA PHE A 22 3.81 4.53 -3.49
C PHE A 22 2.40 4.61 -2.93
N THR A 23 2.20 5.44 -1.91
CA THR A 23 0.96 5.60 -1.16
C THR A 23 0.76 7.06 -0.76
N GLY A 24 -0.29 7.34 0.01
CA GLY A 24 -0.68 8.69 0.41
C GLY A 24 -1.93 9.09 -0.32
N GLY A 25 -2.19 10.35 -0.67
CA GLY A 25 -3.38 10.74 -1.42
C GLY A 25 -3.65 9.86 -2.66
N GLU A 26 -3.48 10.38 -3.85
CA GLU A 26 -3.57 9.58 -5.08
C GLU A 26 -2.26 9.72 -5.86
N PRO A 27 -1.38 8.70 -5.88
CA PRO A 27 -0.08 8.80 -6.58
C PRO A 27 -0.20 9.12 -8.07
N LEU A 28 -1.29 8.68 -8.70
CA LEU A 28 -1.51 8.92 -10.12
C LEU A 28 -1.83 10.40 -10.47
N TYR A 29 -2.01 11.26 -9.47
CA TYR A 29 -2.05 12.71 -9.66
C TYR A 29 -0.67 13.34 -9.89
N ILE A 30 0.39 12.62 -9.51
CA ILE A 30 1.76 13.13 -9.67
C ILE A 30 2.06 13.17 -11.18
N PRO A 31 2.43 14.35 -11.74
CA PRO A 31 2.83 14.42 -13.14
C PRO A 31 3.98 13.46 -13.44
N HIS A 32 3.89 12.73 -14.55
CA HIS A 32 4.92 11.77 -14.98
C HIS A 32 5.20 10.65 -13.97
N PHE A 33 4.21 10.25 -13.17
CA PHE A 33 4.35 9.15 -12.21
C PHE A 33 4.75 7.83 -12.89
N ASP A 34 4.22 7.57 -14.09
CA ASP A 34 4.60 6.42 -14.91
C ASP A 34 6.10 6.41 -15.25
N ALA A 35 6.68 7.58 -15.56
CA ALA A 35 8.12 7.69 -15.81
C ALA A 35 8.93 7.42 -14.53
N LEU A 36 8.48 7.89 -13.36
CA LEU A 36 9.10 7.59 -12.07
C LEU A 36 9.03 6.08 -11.79
N ALA A 37 7.86 5.47 -11.92
CA ALA A 37 7.66 4.04 -11.71
C ALA A 37 8.56 3.22 -12.65
N LYS A 38 8.62 3.58 -13.94
CA LYS A 38 9.49 2.94 -14.95
C LYS A 38 10.98 3.04 -14.62
N ALA A 39 11.42 4.15 -14.04
CA ALA A 39 12.80 4.29 -13.59
C ALA A 39 13.10 3.43 -12.36
N VAL A 40 12.19 3.41 -11.39
CA VAL A 40 12.34 2.70 -10.12
C VAL A 40 12.34 1.17 -10.30
N ILE A 41 11.50 0.62 -11.16
CA ILE A 41 11.44 -0.85 -11.37
C ILE A 41 12.68 -1.44 -12.02
N LYS A 42 13.60 -0.61 -12.56
CA LYS A 42 14.88 -1.12 -13.07
C LYS A 42 15.68 -1.81 -11.98
N THR A 43 15.58 -1.32 -10.75
CA THR A 43 16.36 -1.78 -9.61
C THR A 43 15.53 -2.31 -8.43
N ASN A 44 14.23 -2.05 -8.40
CA ASN A 44 13.35 -2.37 -7.28
C ASN A 44 12.03 -2.98 -7.73
N LYS A 45 11.28 -3.57 -6.81
CA LYS A 45 9.86 -3.91 -6.96
C LYS A 45 9.02 -2.77 -6.39
N ILE A 46 7.81 -2.56 -6.91
CA ILE A 46 6.94 -1.48 -6.46
C ILE A 46 5.53 -1.96 -6.15
N VAL A 47 4.91 -1.31 -5.17
CA VAL A 47 3.47 -1.39 -4.91
C VAL A 47 2.87 -0.01 -5.15
N ILE A 48 1.81 0.06 -5.93
CA ILE A 48 1.10 1.30 -6.24
C ILE A 48 -0.26 1.26 -5.55
N THR A 49 -0.42 2.08 -4.49
CA THR A 49 -1.71 2.24 -3.82
C THR A 49 -2.51 3.34 -4.52
N SER A 50 -3.54 2.96 -5.25
CA SER A 50 -4.34 3.89 -6.04
C SER A 50 -5.78 3.44 -6.12
N ASN A 51 -6.68 4.38 -6.29
CA ASN A 51 -8.07 4.08 -6.64
C ASN A 51 -8.25 3.80 -8.15
N LEU A 52 -7.19 3.85 -8.94
CA LEU A 52 -7.13 3.62 -10.39
C LEU A 52 -7.96 4.58 -11.27
N SER A 53 -8.53 5.66 -10.70
CA SER A 53 -9.34 6.61 -11.49
C SER A 53 -8.58 7.33 -12.58
N LEU A 54 -7.27 7.40 -12.44
CA LEU A 54 -6.38 8.11 -13.34
C LEU A 54 -5.45 7.19 -14.12
N LEU A 55 -5.68 5.88 -14.06
CA LEU A 55 -4.81 4.90 -14.74
C LEU A 55 -4.68 5.20 -16.24
N GLN A 56 -5.79 5.58 -16.90
CA GLN A 56 -5.78 5.94 -18.32
C GLN A 56 -4.98 7.22 -18.64
N LYS A 57 -4.73 8.08 -17.64
CA LYS A 57 -3.89 9.27 -17.79
C LYS A 57 -2.40 8.98 -17.60
N GLN A 58 -2.07 7.77 -17.21
CA GLN A 58 -0.70 7.29 -16.94
C GLN A 58 -0.47 5.98 -17.73
N PRO A 59 -0.59 5.98 -19.07
CA PRO A 59 -0.58 4.75 -19.88
C PRO A 59 0.71 3.97 -19.74
N GLY A 60 1.83 4.64 -19.48
CA GLY A 60 3.12 3.98 -19.24
C GLY A 60 3.15 3.04 -18.03
N LEU A 61 2.16 3.13 -17.11
CA LEU A 61 2.04 2.18 -16.00
C LEU A 61 1.63 0.78 -16.48
N LEU A 62 0.90 0.67 -17.59
CA LEU A 62 0.49 -0.61 -18.18
C LEU A 62 1.59 -1.25 -19.02
N GLU A 63 2.72 -0.56 -19.23
CA GLU A 63 3.91 -1.08 -19.93
C GLU A 63 4.97 -1.63 -18.98
N LEU A 64 4.76 -1.52 -17.66
CA LEU A 64 5.70 -1.98 -16.66
C LEU A 64 5.73 -3.51 -16.61
N ASP A 65 6.87 -4.08 -16.18
CA ASP A 65 6.99 -5.52 -15.95
C ASP A 65 6.02 -5.97 -14.83
N PRO A 66 4.98 -6.76 -15.12
CA PRO A 66 3.99 -7.17 -14.12
C PRO A 66 4.60 -8.01 -12.99
N LYS A 67 5.77 -8.61 -13.18
CA LYS A 67 6.50 -9.34 -12.12
C LYS A 67 7.13 -8.43 -11.08
N LYS A 68 7.16 -7.13 -11.35
CA LYS A 68 7.76 -6.13 -10.46
C LYS A 68 6.76 -5.14 -9.88
N VAL A 69 5.48 -5.26 -10.23
CA VAL A 69 4.46 -4.30 -9.84
C VAL A 69 3.26 -5.02 -9.23
N ILE A 70 2.82 -4.56 -8.07
CA ILE A 70 1.54 -4.94 -7.46
C ILE A 70 0.70 -3.69 -7.30
N TYR A 71 -0.59 -3.78 -7.60
CA TYR A 71 -1.55 -2.72 -7.34
C TYR A 71 -2.31 -3.00 -6.04
N ARG A 72 -2.35 -2.02 -5.14
CA ARG A 72 -3.26 -1.98 -4.00
C ARG A 72 -4.39 -1.02 -4.31
N ILE A 73 -5.56 -1.55 -4.60
CA ILE A 73 -6.70 -0.80 -5.13
C ILE A 73 -7.53 -0.26 -3.96
N GLY A 74 -7.45 1.03 -3.67
CA GLY A 74 -8.30 1.69 -2.69
C GLY A 74 -9.75 1.74 -3.17
N TYR A 75 -10.61 0.91 -2.57
CA TYR A 75 -12.03 0.89 -2.88
C TYR A 75 -12.83 1.51 -1.74
N HIS A 76 -13.43 2.66 -2.04
CA HIS A 76 -14.29 3.44 -1.17
C HIS A 76 -15.73 3.32 -1.70
N PRO A 77 -16.58 2.52 -1.06
CA PRO A 77 -17.92 2.21 -1.57
C PRO A 77 -18.82 3.45 -1.68
N GLU A 78 -18.57 4.47 -0.87
CA GLU A 78 -19.31 5.75 -0.91
C GLU A 78 -19.02 6.59 -2.15
N PHE A 79 -17.90 6.34 -2.86
CA PHE A 79 -17.50 7.11 -4.04
C PHE A 79 -17.51 6.31 -5.33
N ARG A 80 -17.61 4.96 -5.26
CA ARG A 80 -17.43 4.09 -6.42
C ARG A 80 -18.32 2.89 -6.42
N SER A 81 -18.85 2.57 -7.60
CA SER A 81 -19.63 1.36 -7.80
C SER A 81 -18.74 0.12 -7.96
N LEU A 82 -19.30 -1.05 -7.64
CA LEU A 82 -18.68 -2.35 -7.91
C LEU A 82 -18.38 -2.58 -9.40
N THR A 83 -19.23 -2.02 -10.30
CA THR A 83 -19.00 -2.09 -11.75
C THR A 83 -17.73 -1.34 -12.15
N GLN A 84 -17.49 -0.15 -11.59
CA GLN A 84 -16.25 0.60 -11.85
C GLN A 84 -15.03 -0.15 -11.32
N LEU A 85 -15.12 -0.74 -10.12
CA LEU A 85 -14.06 -1.58 -9.58
C LEU A 85 -13.75 -2.75 -10.52
N LYS A 86 -14.79 -3.48 -10.97
CA LYS A 86 -14.64 -4.63 -11.87
C LYS A 86 -13.96 -4.25 -13.18
N ASN A 87 -14.33 -3.12 -13.77
CA ASN A 87 -13.71 -2.65 -15.02
C ASN A 87 -12.22 -2.29 -14.82
N ASN A 88 -11.88 -1.65 -13.70
CA ASN A 88 -10.49 -1.33 -13.38
C ASN A 88 -9.66 -2.59 -13.16
N VAL A 89 -10.19 -3.55 -12.41
CA VAL A 89 -9.55 -4.84 -12.15
C VAL A 89 -9.34 -5.61 -13.44
N LYS A 90 -10.38 -5.67 -14.31
CA LYS A 90 -10.25 -6.31 -15.61
C LYS A 90 -9.09 -5.74 -16.42
N THR A 91 -8.89 -4.42 -16.40
CA THR A 91 -7.74 -3.80 -17.07
C THR A 91 -6.41 -4.35 -16.52
N LEU A 92 -6.28 -4.49 -15.20
CA LEU A 92 -5.06 -5.04 -14.60
C LEU A 92 -4.85 -6.52 -14.96
N ASP A 93 -5.94 -7.32 -14.95
CA ASP A 93 -5.92 -8.73 -15.34
C ASP A 93 -5.50 -8.91 -16.81
N ASP A 94 -6.04 -8.07 -17.71
CA ASP A 94 -5.71 -8.11 -19.15
C ASP A 94 -4.20 -7.86 -19.41
N TYR A 95 -3.52 -7.13 -18.51
CA TYR A 95 -2.07 -6.88 -18.55
C TYR A 95 -1.24 -7.78 -17.63
N GLY A 96 -1.88 -8.73 -16.92
CA GLY A 96 -1.21 -9.72 -16.08
C GLY A 96 -0.69 -9.18 -14.74
N TYR A 97 -1.21 -8.03 -14.27
CA TYR A 97 -0.82 -7.48 -12.98
C TYR A 97 -1.50 -8.18 -11.81
N LYS A 98 -0.76 -8.39 -10.75
CA LYS A 98 -1.33 -8.76 -9.45
C LYS A 98 -1.85 -7.53 -8.71
N TYR A 99 -2.93 -7.73 -7.97
CA TYR A 99 -3.54 -6.68 -7.17
C TYR A 99 -4.19 -7.22 -5.89
N ILE A 100 -4.40 -6.31 -4.95
CA ILE A 100 -5.23 -6.50 -3.76
C ILE A 100 -6.25 -5.37 -3.72
N VAL A 101 -7.51 -5.69 -3.52
CA VAL A 101 -8.55 -4.69 -3.25
C VAL A 101 -8.53 -4.33 -1.76
N ASN A 102 -8.20 -3.09 -1.45
CA ASN A 102 -8.31 -2.54 -0.11
C ASN A 102 -9.70 -1.95 0.08
N TYR A 103 -10.62 -2.75 0.61
CA TYR A 103 -11.99 -2.34 0.91
C TYR A 103 -12.02 -1.46 2.16
N VAL A 104 -12.40 -0.18 2.02
CA VAL A 104 -12.58 0.71 3.17
C VAL A 104 -13.95 0.51 3.75
N LEU A 105 -14.00 -0.02 4.98
CA LEU A 105 -15.26 -0.31 5.70
C LEU A 105 -15.86 0.99 6.23
N HIS A 106 -16.66 1.64 5.39
CA HIS A 106 -17.37 2.86 5.76
C HIS A 106 -18.52 2.55 6.74
N PRO A 107 -18.72 3.37 7.79
CA PRO A 107 -19.75 3.10 8.82
C PRO A 107 -21.15 2.91 8.27
N GLU A 108 -21.59 3.71 7.30
CA GLU A 108 -22.90 3.59 6.66
C GLU A 108 -23.13 2.20 6.04
N TYR A 109 -22.09 1.69 5.35
CA TYR A 109 -22.17 0.37 4.69
C TYR A 109 -22.12 -0.75 5.71
N TYR A 110 -21.41 -0.55 6.82
CA TYR A 110 -21.39 -1.50 7.93
C TYR A 110 -22.75 -1.56 8.62
N GLU A 111 -23.31 -0.41 9.03
CA GLU A 111 -24.59 -0.30 9.74
C GLU A 111 -25.79 -0.80 8.91
N SER A 112 -25.77 -0.55 7.61
CA SER A 112 -26.82 -1.03 6.68
C SER A 112 -26.65 -2.49 6.26
N GLY A 113 -25.53 -3.12 6.59
CA GLY A 113 -25.22 -4.48 6.14
C GLY A 113 -24.79 -4.60 4.68
N LYS A 114 -24.81 -3.52 3.89
CA LYS A 114 -24.43 -3.51 2.46
C LYS A 114 -22.99 -3.96 2.22
N TYR A 115 -22.11 -3.81 3.21
CA TYR A 115 -20.72 -4.28 3.05
C TYR A 115 -20.65 -5.79 2.77
N LEU A 116 -21.59 -6.59 3.30
CA LEU A 116 -21.63 -8.04 3.05
C LEU A 116 -21.91 -8.37 1.57
N GLU A 117 -22.74 -7.56 0.92
CA GLU A 117 -23.00 -7.70 -0.52
C GLU A 117 -21.73 -7.39 -1.33
N HIS A 118 -20.99 -6.36 -0.91
CA HIS A 118 -19.73 -5.99 -1.55
C HIS A 118 -18.66 -7.06 -1.34
N ILE A 119 -18.53 -7.59 -0.12
CA ILE A 119 -17.61 -8.69 0.17
C ILE A 119 -17.94 -9.92 -0.67
N LYS A 120 -19.23 -10.29 -0.70
CA LYS A 120 -19.68 -11.39 -1.57
C LYS A 120 -19.34 -11.16 -3.03
N PHE A 121 -19.50 -9.94 -3.55
CA PHE A 121 -19.11 -9.60 -4.92
C PHE A 121 -17.61 -9.82 -5.16
N LEU A 122 -16.74 -9.41 -4.22
CA LEU A 122 -15.29 -9.62 -4.33
C LEU A 122 -14.95 -11.12 -4.35
N GLU A 123 -15.60 -11.91 -3.48
CA GLU A 123 -15.44 -13.37 -3.40
C GLU A 123 -15.92 -14.07 -4.69
N ASP A 124 -17.12 -13.72 -5.18
CA ASP A 124 -17.70 -14.29 -6.40
C ASP A 124 -16.86 -13.97 -7.66
N ASN A 125 -16.12 -12.86 -7.67
CA ASN A 125 -15.23 -12.50 -8.76
C ASN A 125 -13.76 -12.89 -8.49
N HIS A 126 -13.48 -13.71 -7.48
CA HIS A 126 -12.16 -14.21 -7.10
C HIS A 126 -11.11 -13.11 -6.86
N MET A 127 -11.54 -11.92 -6.46
CA MET A 127 -10.64 -10.82 -6.15
C MET A 127 -9.99 -11.02 -4.79
N LEU A 128 -8.67 -10.90 -4.70
CA LEU A 128 -8.01 -10.80 -3.39
C LEU A 128 -8.33 -9.46 -2.76
N TYR A 129 -8.72 -9.46 -1.49
CA TYR A 129 -9.09 -8.24 -0.78
C TYR A 129 -8.66 -8.25 0.68
N GLU A 130 -8.45 -7.06 1.22
CA GLU A 130 -8.31 -6.78 2.65
C GLU A 130 -9.36 -5.75 3.05
N VAL A 131 -9.74 -5.73 4.34
CA VAL A 131 -10.69 -4.75 4.89
C VAL A 131 -9.95 -3.78 5.78
N THR A 132 -9.98 -2.50 5.42
CA THR A 132 -9.41 -1.41 6.22
C THR A 132 -10.52 -0.60 6.88
N GLN A 133 -10.32 -0.23 8.14
CA GLN A 133 -11.26 0.61 8.85
C GLN A 133 -11.32 2.02 8.27
N PHE A 134 -12.51 2.58 8.18
CA PHE A 134 -12.71 3.97 7.80
C PHE A 134 -12.00 4.90 8.79
N SER A 135 -11.34 5.94 8.29
CA SER A 135 -10.70 6.98 9.09
C SER A 135 -11.26 8.34 8.69
N GLY A 136 -11.87 9.04 9.61
CA GLY A 136 -12.49 10.34 9.35
C GLY A 136 -13.65 10.63 10.30
N LYS A 137 -14.54 11.55 9.90
CA LYS A 137 -15.76 11.86 10.63
C LYS A 137 -17.00 11.40 9.85
N TYR A 138 -17.91 10.73 10.53
CA TYR A 138 -19.20 10.34 9.98
C TYR A 138 -20.28 10.51 11.07
N ASN A 139 -21.37 11.21 10.76
CA ASN A 139 -22.48 11.52 11.67
C ASN A 139 -22.02 12.03 13.05
N GLY A 140 -21.05 12.96 13.06
CA GLY A 140 -20.50 13.55 14.30
C GLY A 140 -19.52 12.65 15.06
N VAL A 141 -19.32 11.42 14.63
CA VAL A 141 -18.42 10.45 15.26
C VAL A 141 -17.07 10.45 14.54
N THR A 142 -15.97 10.47 15.31
CA THR A 142 -14.61 10.34 14.78
C THR A 142 -14.19 8.87 14.74
N TYR A 143 -13.70 8.43 13.62
CA TYR A 143 -13.15 7.08 13.37
C TYR A 143 -11.60 7.16 13.23
N PRO A 144 -10.83 6.07 13.45
CA PRO A 144 -11.35 4.70 13.47
C PRO A 144 -11.99 4.32 14.81
N ARG A 145 -13.17 3.72 14.73
CA ARG A 145 -13.68 2.80 15.75
C ARG A 145 -13.59 1.42 15.17
N ILE A 146 -13.12 0.44 15.92
CA ILE A 146 -13.02 -0.94 15.46
C ILE A 146 -14.43 -1.45 15.15
N LEU A 147 -14.74 -1.56 13.87
CA LEU A 147 -15.93 -2.24 13.39
C LEU A 147 -15.58 -3.70 13.16
N PRO A 148 -16.26 -4.67 13.80
CA PRO A 148 -15.99 -6.08 13.60
C PRO A 148 -16.20 -6.43 12.13
N ALA A 149 -15.16 -6.78 11.42
CA ALA A 149 -15.23 -7.28 10.06
C ALA A 149 -14.93 -8.78 10.04
N ARG A 150 -15.49 -9.48 9.06
CA ARG A 150 -15.17 -10.87 8.80
C ARG A 150 -13.70 -10.99 8.40
N LYS A 151 -13.01 -12.02 8.88
CA LYS A 151 -11.68 -12.38 8.37
C LYS A 151 -11.73 -12.58 6.87
N THR A 152 -10.75 -12.07 6.16
CA THR A 152 -10.64 -12.20 4.72
C THR A 152 -9.81 -13.44 4.37
N LYS A 153 -9.94 -13.92 3.14
CA LYS A 153 -9.08 -15.00 2.64
C LYS A 153 -7.59 -14.62 2.72
N LEU A 154 -7.28 -13.33 2.59
CA LEU A 154 -5.94 -12.81 2.72
C LEU A 154 -5.42 -12.96 4.17
N ASP A 155 -6.28 -12.69 5.17
CA ASP A 155 -5.96 -12.89 6.58
C ASP A 155 -5.70 -14.38 6.87
N GLU A 156 -6.51 -15.28 6.30
CA GLU A 156 -6.32 -16.73 6.46
C GLU A 156 -5.01 -17.23 5.84
N ILE A 157 -4.59 -16.67 4.70
CA ILE A 157 -3.35 -17.08 4.01
C ILE A 157 -2.10 -16.58 4.73
N TYR A 158 -2.17 -15.37 5.31
CA TYR A 158 -0.97 -14.66 5.76
C TYR A 158 -0.87 -14.49 7.29
N ASP A 159 -1.97 -14.53 8.04
CA ASP A 159 -1.94 -14.32 9.49
C ASP A 159 -1.38 -15.53 10.26
N ASP A 160 -1.58 -16.76 9.74
CA ASP A 160 -1.10 -17.98 10.40
C ASP A 160 0.39 -18.30 10.14
N LYS A 161 1.04 -17.57 9.22
CA LYS A 161 2.41 -17.88 8.78
C LYS A 161 3.51 -17.00 9.37
N TYR A 162 3.15 -15.93 10.07
CA TYR A 162 4.13 -14.94 10.55
C TYR A 162 4.02 -14.70 12.05
N GLU A 163 4.80 -15.45 12.83
CA GLU A 163 5.38 -14.89 14.03
C GLU A 163 6.35 -13.79 13.59
N ILE A 164 5.95 -12.55 13.77
CA ILE A 164 6.83 -11.41 13.53
C ILE A 164 7.90 -11.47 14.62
N ASP A 165 9.04 -12.04 14.27
CA ASP A 165 10.23 -11.87 15.10
C ASP A 165 10.52 -10.37 15.16
N GLY A 166 10.27 -9.77 16.32
CA GLY A 166 10.43 -8.34 16.56
C GLY A 166 11.84 -7.79 16.29
N THR A 167 12.81 -8.65 15.96
CA THR A 167 14.20 -8.28 15.68
C THR A 167 14.43 -7.77 14.26
N SER A 168 13.57 -8.11 13.29
CA SER A 168 13.71 -7.72 11.87
C SER A 168 13.05 -6.37 11.54
N PHE A 169 12.12 -5.91 12.35
CA PHE A 169 11.42 -4.64 12.16
C PHE A 169 12.33 -3.45 12.45
N GLY A 170 12.25 -2.44 11.60
CA GLY A 170 13.00 -1.20 11.79
C GLY A 170 14.36 -1.15 11.09
N LYS A 171 14.92 -2.29 10.67
CA LYS A 171 16.14 -2.31 9.83
C LYS A 171 15.81 -2.15 8.34
N ASP A 172 14.63 -2.64 7.94
CA ASP A 172 14.26 -2.85 6.55
C ASP A 172 13.03 -2.04 6.12
N PHE A 173 12.61 -1.08 6.91
CA PHE A 173 11.47 -0.22 6.60
C PHE A 173 11.78 1.25 6.87
N ILE A 174 11.45 2.11 5.91
CA ILE A 174 11.44 3.57 6.06
C ILE A 174 10.13 4.13 5.52
N PHE A 175 9.68 5.23 6.10
CA PHE A 175 8.53 5.99 5.63
C PHE A 175 8.97 7.39 5.23
N VAL A 176 8.67 7.79 3.98
CA VAL A 176 9.03 9.10 3.45
C VAL A 176 7.76 9.91 3.22
N THR A 177 7.67 11.07 3.84
CA THR A 177 6.53 12.00 3.68
C THR A 177 6.67 12.87 2.44
N THR A 178 5.59 13.56 2.06
CA THR A 178 5.54 14.40 0.86
C THR A 178 6.52 15.59 0.90
N ASP A 179 6.90 16.05 2.09
CA ASP A 179 7.94 17.07 2.34
C ASP A 179 9.36 16.50 2.32
N GLY A 180 9.51 15.21 2.04
CA GLY A 180 10.79 14.53 1.96
C GLY A 180 11.35 14.05 3.29
N THR A 181 10.68 14.26 4.40
CA THR A 181 11.15 13.78 5.72
C THR A 181 11.12 12.26 5.78
N ILE A 182 12.21 11.66 6.24
CA ILE A 182 12.39 10.22 6.36
C ILE A 182 12.20 9.81 7.82
N TYR A 183 11.29 8.88 8.04
CA TYR A 183 11.01 8.30 9.36
C TYR A 183 11.36 6.81 9.38
N GLU A 184 11.58 6.26 10.57
CA GLU A 184 11.80 4.82 10.77
C GLU A 184 10.56 3.97 10.47
N CYS A 185 9.35 4.58 10.57
CA CYS A 185 8.08 3.91 10.25
C CYS A 185 6.97 4.94 9.98
N GLU A 186 5.82 4.48 9.52
CA GLU A 186 4.63 5.32 9.27
C GLU A 186 4.11 6.01 10.56
N GLY A 187 4.36 5.43 11.75
CA GLY A 187 4.04 6.03 13.04
C GLY A 187 4.83 7.30 13.36
N LYS A 188 5.83 7.66 12.54
CA LYS A 188 6.62 8.90 12.62
C LYS A 188 7.31 9.13 13.96
N HIS A 189 7.76 8.06 14.62
CA HIS A 189 8.37 8.16 15.95
C HIS A 189 9.78 8.76 15.93
N LYS A 190 10.54 8.51 14.87
CA LYS A 190 11.93 9.00 14.77
C LYS A 190 12.26 9.47 13.36
N VAL A 191 12.79 10.68 13.26
CA VAL A 191 13.30 11.24 12.02
C VAL A 191 14.70 10.68 11.75
N LEU A 192 14.91 10.17 10.54
CA LEU A 192 16.20 9.63 10.06
C LEU A 192 16.95 10.61 9.15
N GLY A 193 16.27 11.60 8.61
CA GLY A 193 16.81 12.58 7.70
C GLY A 193 15.75 13.16 6.77
N ASN A 194 16.21 13.77 5.67
CA ASN A 194 15.36 14.27 4.62
C ASN A 194 15.98 13.95 3.25
N ILE A 195 15.18 13.61 2.25
CA ILE A 195 15.68 13.27 0.91
C ILE A 195 16.34 14.45 0.19
N TYR A 196 16.03 15.69 0.59
CA TYR A 196 16.61 16.91 0.04
C TYR A 196 17.98 17.26 0.63
N ASP A 197 18.30 16.75 1.83
CA ASP A 197 19.52 17.12 2.56
C ASP A 197 20.73 16.24 2.23
N ASP A 198 20.60 15.30 1.30
CA ASP A 198 21.63 14.27 0.99
C ASP A 198 22.11 13.45 2.22
N ILE A 199 21.51 13.67 3.38
CA ILE A 199 21.86 13.04 4.65
C ILE A 199 20.75 12.07 5.04
N TYR A 200 20.97 10.81 4.70
CA TYR A 200 20.19 9.69 5.22
C TYR A 200 21.07 8.93 6.21
N ARG A 201 20.63 8.86 7.46
CA ARG A 201 21.28 8.03 8.47
C ARG A 201 20.55 6.71 8.54
N PRO A 202 21.10 5.62 7.95
CA PRO A 202 20.51 4.31 8.10
C PRO A 202 20.37 3.95 9.57
N LEU A 203 19.32 3.23 9.90
CA LEU A 203 19.08 2.79 11.27
C LEU A 203 20.27 1.97 11.77
N SER A 204 20.88 2.36 12.87
CA SER A 204 21.87 1.54 13.58
C SER A 204 21.18 0.37 14.28
N ILE A 205 21.88 -0.73 14.44
CA ILE A 205 21.41 -2.03 14.95
C ILE A 205 20.75 -1.98 16.36
N ASN A 206 20.84 -0.85 17.06
CA ASN A 206 20.36 -0.66 18.44
C ASN A 206 19.03 0.08 18.54
N HIS A 207 17.98 -0.39 17.84
CA HIS A 207 16.67 0.22 17.98
C HIS A 207 15.94 -0.29 19.21
N SER A 208 15.42 0.67 19.98
CA SER A 208 14.46 0.43 21.02
C SER A 208 13.25 -0.31 20.43
N PHE A 209 12.93 -1.41 21.05
CA PHE A 209 11.80 -2.26 20.75
C PHE A 209 10.52 -1.44 20.59
N CYS A 210 9.89 -1.46 19.43
CA CYS A 210 8.56 -0.87 19.25
C CYS A 210 7.53 -1.81 19.88
N VAL A 211 7.01 -1.45 21.03
CA VAL A 211 6.03 -2.26 21.79
C VAL A 211 4.72 -2.50 21.02
N GLN A 212 4.46 -1.72 19.97
CA GLN A 212 3.28 -1.88 19.10
C GLN A 212 3.47 -2.93 17.99
N MET A 213 4.62 -3.55 17.88
CA MET A 213 4.99 -4.43 16.76
C MET A 213 4.10 -5.65 16.57
N ILE A 214 3.57 -6.22 17.64
CA ILE A 214 2.81 -7.50 17.58
C ILE A 214 1.50 -7.38 16.78
N ARG A 215 1.02 -6.16 16.50
CA ARG A 215 -0.22 -5.88 15.75
C ARG A 215 -0.15 -4.62 14.89
N CYS A 216 1.02 -4.25 14.41
CA CYS A 216 1.13 -3.05 13.55
C CYS A 216 0.52 -3.34 12.17
N PRO A 217 -0.58 -2.68 11.77
CA PRO A 217 -1.23 -2.93 10.48
C PRO A 217 -0.31 -2.69 9.28
N VAL A 218 0.62 -1.75 9.43
CA VAL A 218 1.62 -1.40 8.39
C VAL A 218 2.59 -2.54 8.16
N ALA A 219 3.03 -3.18 9.24
CA ALA A 219 3.91 -4.32 9.19
C ALA A 219 3.29 -5.49 8.42
N VAL A 220 2.08 -5.87 8.80
CA VAL A 220 1.34 -6.95 8.15
C VAL A 220 1.17 -6.69 6.66
N SER A 221 0.81 -5.47 6.25
CA SER A 221 0.67 -5.12 4.83
C SER A 221 2.00 -5.25 4.07
N CYS A 222 3.11 -4.81 4.64
CA CYS A 222 4.43 -4.91 4.00
C CYS A 222 4.86 -6.37 3.77
N PHE A 223 4.64 -7.26 4.73
CA PHE A 223 4.94 -8.69 4.57
C PHE A 223 4.06 -9.36 3.51
N ARG A 224 2.79 -9.00 3.42
CA ARG A 224 1.89 -9.49 2.36
C ARG A 224 2.45 -9.19 0.98
N TYR A 225 2.96 -7.98 0.75
CA TYR A 225 3.55 -7.61 -0.54
C TYR A 225 4.82 -8.41 -0.85
N LEU A 226 5.73 -8.58 0.11
CA LEU A 226 6.93 -9.38 -0.09
C LEU A 226 6.58 -10.79 -0.54
N ASN A 227 5.65 -11.46 0.14
CA ASN A 227 5.21 -12.79 -0.24
C ASN A 227 4.51 -12.87 -1.60
N MET A 228 3.73 -11.85 -1.95
CA MET A 228 3.12 -11.82 -3.29
C MET A 228 4.18 -11.75 -4.37
N PHE A 229 5.28 -11.04 -4.14
CA PHE A 229 6.40 -11.00 -5.08
C PHE A 229 7.19 -12.30 -5.13
N ASP A 230 7.36 -12.99 -4.01
CA ASP A 230 8.12 -14.24 -3.95
C ASP A 230 7.38 -15.43 -4.61
N ASN A 231 6.05 -15.32 -4.73
CA ASN A 231 5.20 -16.30 -5.41
C ASN A 231 4.84 -15.88 -6.86
N MET A 232 5.60 -14.98 -7.45
CA MET A 232 5.54 -14.58 -8.85
C MET A 232 6.61 -15.29 -9.68
#